data_988b25fa76a2977222484c99604a3bf4
#
_entry.id   988b25fa76a2977222484c99604a3bf4
#
_cell.length_a   1.000
_cell.length_b   1.000
_cell.length_c   1.000
_cell.angle_alpha   90.00
_cell.angle_beta   90.00
_cell.angle_gamma   90.00
#
_symmetry.space_group_name_H-M   'P 1'
#
loop_
_entity.id
_entity.type
_entity.pdbx_description
1 polymer ?
#
loop_
_entity_poly.entity_id
_entity_poly.type
_entity_poly.pdbx_seq_one_letter_code
_entity_poly.pdbx_strand_id
1 'polypeptide(L)'
;ARAASREKRGMFLAVLSAAMRDGSPAPMKLLNNYMDKLGKCVQSALRRGDAAARCSDAQYVLLLPAASREGCAAALTRIIGRFQERCPRCPMILRYEALALEDLREEDRAL
;
A
#
# COMPACT_ATOMS: atom_id res chain seq x y z
N ALA A 1 22.61 -2.71 22.23
CA ALA A 1 21.24 -2.47 22.48
C ALA A 1 20.64 -1.46 21.54
N ARG A 2 21.38 -0.50 21.19
CA ARG A 2 20.92 0.41 20.16
C ARG A 2 20.57 -0.35 18.93
N ALA A 3 21.38 -1.31 18.59
CA ALA A 3 21.10 -2.14 17.45
C ALA A 3 19.77 -2.85 17.63
N ALA A 4 19.54 -3.34 18.84
CA ALA A 4 18.29 -4.01 19.12
C ALA A 4 17.10 -3.09 18.94
N SER A 5 17.29 -1.85 19.33
CA SER A 5 16.23 -0.88 19.17
C SER A 5 15.88 -0.69 17.71
N ARG A 6 16.88 -0.57 16.88
CA ARG A 6 16.62 -0.43 15.45
C ARG A 6 16.00 -1.68 14.88
N GLU A 7 16.40 -2.80 15.39
CA GLU A 7 15.87 -4.06 14.90
C GLU A 7 14.40 -4.22 15.18
N LYS A 8 13.87 -3.45 16.10
CA LYS A 8 12.45 -3.51 16.35
C LYS A 8 11.63 -2.95 15.23
N ARG A 9 12.23 -2.13 14.39
CA ARG A 9 11.53 -1.65 13.22
C ARG A 9 11.49 -2.77 12.22
N GLY A 10 10.32 -3.28 11.97
CA GLY A 10 10.17 -4.31 10.99
C GLY A 10 9.93 -3.72 9.61
N MET A 11 9.85 -4.60 8.66
CA MET A 11 9.47 -4.25 7.31
C MET A 11 8.08 -4.80 7.06
N PHE A 12 7.20 -3.96 6.55
CA PHE A 12 5.85 -4.38 6.24
C PHE A 12 5.65 -4.37 4.73
N LEU A 13 4.97 -5.40 4.26
CA LEU A 13 4.53 -5.48 2.88
C LEU A 13 3.06 -5.11 2.86
N ALA A 14 2.72 -4.17 2.01
CA ALA A 14 1.34 -3.73 1.90
C ALA A 14 0.92 -3.80 0.45
N VAL A 15 -0.36 -4.09 0.24
CA VAL A 15 -0.94 -4.09 -1.09
C VAL A 15 -2.13 -3.16 -1.08
N LEU A 16 -2.12 -2.19 -1.98
CA LEU A 16 -3.26 -1.32 -2.23
C LEU A 16 -3.98 -1.84 -3.46
N SER A 17 -5.26 -2.10 -3.33
CA SER A 17 -6.08 -2.63 -4.41
C SER A 17 -7.22 -1.69 -4.72
N ALA A 18 -7.52 -1.51 -6.00
CA ALA A 18 -8.62 -0.68 -6.46
C ALA A 18 -9.69 -1.57 -7.08
N ALA A 19 -10.95 -1.28 -6.76
CA ALA A 19 -12.07 -2.02 -7.32
C ALA A 19 -13.24 -1.07 -7.48
N MET A 20 -14.08 -1.33 -8.48
CA MET A 20 -15.28 -0.54 -8.65
C MET A 20 -16.16 -0.68 -7.44
N ARG A 21 -16.76 0.43 -7.02
CA ARG A 21 -17.59 0.45 -5.82
C ARG A 21 -18.76 -0.50 -5.93
N ASP A 22 -19.30 -0.68 -7.13
CA ASP A 22 -20.44 -1.56 -7.36
C ASP A 22 -20.04 -2.99 -7.70
N GLY A 23 -18.75 -3.30 -7.65
CA GLY A 23 -18.27 -4.66 -7.91
C GLY A 23 -18.14 -5.02 -9.37
N SER A 24 -18.47 -4.10 -10.27
CA SER A 24 -18.35 -4.39 -11.70
C SER A 24 -16.89 -4.35 -12.14
N PRO A 25 -16.55 -4.95 -13.29
CA PRO A 25 -15.20 -4.85 -13.83
C PRO A 25 -14.88 -3.40 -14.20
N ALA A 26 -13.71 -2.95 -13.85
CA ALA A 26 -13.28 -1.59 -14.18
C ALA A 26 -12.82 -1.53 -15.63
N PRO A 27 -13.34 -0.59 -16.44
CA PRO A 27 -12.80 -0.40 -17.77
C PRO A 27 -11.32 -0.05 -17.69
N MET A 28 -10.53 -0.62 -18.57
CA MET A 28 -9.07 -0.49 -18.50
C MET A 28 -8.62 0.97 -18.57
N LYS A 29 -9.26 1.76 -19.41
CA LYS A 29 -8.90 3.15 -19.55
C LYS A 29 -9.13 3.94 -18.27
N LEU A 30 -10.26 3.69 -17.63
CA LEU A 30 -10.60 4.31 -16.36
C LEU A 30 -9.62 3.86 -15.29
N LEU A 31 -9.34 2.58 -15.24
CA LEU A 31 -8.45 2.02 -14.27
C LEU A 31 -7.06 2.61 -14.39
N ASN A 32 -6.52 2.66 -15.62
CA ASN A 32 -5.19 3.21 -15.83
C ASN A 32 -5.11 4.67 -15.40
N ASN A 33 -6.15 5.43 -15.71
CA ASN A 33 -6.18 6.85 -15.35
C ASN A 33 -6.10 7.03 -13.84
N TYR A 34 -6.90 6.30 -13.09
CA TYR A 34 -6.90 6.44 -11.64
C TYR A 34 -5.69 5.79 -10.99
N MET A 35 -5.19 4.70 -11.56
CA MET A 35 -3.99 4.08 -11.03
C MET A 35 -2.76 4.98 -11.21
N ASP A 36 -2.69 5.73 -12.32
CA ASP A 36 -1.64 6.72 -12.48
C ASP A 36 -1.72 7.78 -11.40
N LYS A 37 -2.91 8.24 -11.09
CA LYS A 37 -3.10 9.24 -10.05
C LYS A 37 -2.77 8.69 -8.68
N LEU A 38 -3.15 7.45 -8.43
CA LEU A 38 -2.80 6.78 -7.18
C LEU A 38 -1.27 6.67 -7.06
N GLY A 39 -0.61 6.33 -8.15
CA GLY A 39 0.83 6.22 -8.16
C GLY A 39 1.51 7.52 -7.77
N LYS A 40 0.98 8.64 -8.21
CA LYS A 40 1.52 9.94 -7.84
C LYS A 40 1.32 10.21 -6.34
N CYS A 41 0.18 9.83 -5.81
CA CYS A 41 -0.06 9.96 -4.37
C CYS A 41 0.90 9.09 -3.58
N VAL A 42 1.11 7.86 -4.03
CA VAL A 42 2.04 6.95 -3.39
C VAL A 42 3.45 7.56 -3.39
N GLN A 43 3.91 8.00 -4.57
CA GLN A 43 5.25 8.56 -4.68
C GLN A 43 5.44 9.77 -3.77
N SER A 44 4.44 10.62 -3.69
CA SER A 44 4.57 11.82 -2.87
C SER A 44 4.57 11.50 -1.37
N ALA A 45 4.09 10.34 -0.98
CA ALA A 45 4.01 9.96 0.42
C ALA A 45 5.16 9.08 0.88
N LEU A 46 5.97 8.58 -0.04
CA LEU A 46 7.06 7.69 0.32
C LEU A 46 8.15 8.45 1.06
N ARG A 47 8.74 7.78 2.03
CA ARG A 47 9.86 8.31 2.79
C ARG A 47 11.09 7.53 2.42
N ARG A 48 12.24 8.01 2.93
CA ARG A 48 13.49 7.29 2.71
C ARG A 48 13.33 5.87 3.27
N GLY A 49 13.69 4.90 2.48
CA GLY A 49 13.58 3.50 2.87
C GLY A 49 12.29 2.83 2.42
N ASP A 50 11.30 3.62 2.03
CA ASP A 50 10.07 3.06 1.47
C ASP A 50 10.27 2.73 0.00
N ALA A 51 9.52 1.75 -0.47
CA ALA A 51 9.53 1.39 -1.89
C ALA A 51 8.12 1.03 -2.31
N ALA A 52 7.83 1.27 -3.57
CA ALA A 52 6.50 0.93 -4.11
C ALA A 52 6.61 0.64 -5.59
N ALA A 53 5.73 -0.24 -6.07
CA ALA A 53 5.67 -0.58 -7.47
C ALA A 53 4.26 -1.03 -7.81
N ARG A 54 3.84 -0.73 -9.05
CA ARG A 54 2.58 -1.26 -9.54
C ARG A 54 2.81 -2.72 -9.88
N CYS A 55 2.03 -3.60 -9.25
CA CYS A 55 2.25 -5.03 -9.41
C CYS A 55 1.17 -5.71 -10.23
N SER A 56 0.08 -5.01 -10.51
CA SER A 56 -0.94 -5.52 -11.43
C SER A 56 -1.74 -4.32 -11.93
N ASP A 57 -2.74 -4.59 -12.76
CA ASP A 57 -3.56 -3.51 -13.33
C ASP A 57 -4.22 -2.66 -12.26
N ALA A 58 -4.56 -3.27 -11.13
CA ALA A 58 -5.34 -2.60 -10.10
C ALA A 58 -4.65 -2.59 -8.74
N GLN A 59 -3.35 -2.85 -8.69
CA GLN A 59 -2.68 -3.00 -7.41
C GLN A 59 -1.31 -2.36 -7.39
N TYR A 60 -1.00 -1.75 -6.24
CA TYR A 60 0.35 -1.31 -5.88
C TYR A 60 0.83 -2.11 -4.71
N VAL A 61 2.09 -2.51 -4.73
CA VAL A 61 2.73 -3.14 -3.59
C VAL A 61 3.71 -2.14 -3.01
N LEU A 62 3.75 -2.06 -1.68
CA LEU A 62 4.63 -1.15 -0.96
C LEU A 62 5.43 -1.92 0.07
N LEU A 63 6.68 -1.51 0.24
CA LEU A 63 7.52 -1.97 1.32
C LEU A 63 7.75 -0.80 2.25
N LEU A 64 7.32 -0.94 3.50
CA LEU A 64 7.31 0.15 4.45
C LEU A 64 8.01 -0.26 5.73
N PRO A 65 9.15 0.37 6.05
CA PRO A 65 9.71 0.19 7.39
C PRO A 65 8.79 0.87 8.39
N ALA A 66 8.41 0.15 9.43
CA ALA A 66 7.54 0.70 10.45
C ALA A 66 7.78 -0.01 11.76
N ALA A 67 7.59 0.71 12.85
CA ALA A 67 7.77 0.13 14.17
C ALA A 67 6.63 -0.79 14.55
N SER A 68 5.47 -0.61 13.93
CA SER A 68 4.30 -1.35 14.33
C SER A 68 3.33 -1.46 13.15
N ARG A 69 2.38 -2.38 13.32
CA ARG A 69 1.30 -2.53 12.36
C ARG A 69 0.47 -1.27 12.29
N GLU A 70 0.27 -0.61 13.42
CA GLU A 70 -0.49 0.65 13.47
C GLU A 70 0.20 1.76 12.67
N GLY A 71 1.52 1.82 12.75
CA GLY A 71 2.26 2.78 11.97
C GLY A 71 2.14 2.55 10.49
N CYS A 72 2.19 1.29 10.09
CA CYS A 72 2.00 0.92 8.69
C CYS A 72 0.59 1.30 8.23
N ALA A 73 -0.43 0.97 9.03
CA ALA A 73 -1.81 1.28 8.68
C ALA A 73 -2.02 2.80 8.55
N ALA A 74 -1.40 3.57 9.43
CA ALA A 74 -1.52 5.02 9.38
C ALA A 74 -0.95 5.58 8.08
N ALA A 75 0.18 5.03 7.63
CA ALA A 75 0.77 5.47 6.37
C ALA A 75 -0.15 5.16 5.19
N LEU A 76 -0.74 3.98 5.19
CA LEU A 76 -1.63 3.58 4.10
C LEU A 76 -2.91 4.42 4.10
N THR A 77 -3.46 4.67 5.27
CA THR A 77 -4.65 5.50 5.40
C THR A 77 -4.38 6.90 4.88
N ARG A 78 -3.19 7.41 5.13
CA ARG A 78 -2.82 8.74 4.66
C ARG A 78 -2.74 8.79 3.14
N ILE A 79 -2.18 7.75 2.53
CA ILE A 79 -2.10 7.67 1.07
C ILE A 79 -3.51 7.63 0.47
N ILE A 80 -4.37 6.80 1.02
CA ILE A 80 -5.74 6.66 0.54
C ILE A 80 -6.48 7.99 0.69
N GLY A 81 -6.29 8.67 1.81
CA GLY A 81 -6.92 9.97 2.04
C GLY A 81 -6.50 11.00 1.00
N ARG A 82 -5.21 11.05 0.69
CA ARG A 82 -4.72 11.96 -0.35
C ARG A 82 -5.32 11.66 -1.70
N PHE A 83 -5.43 10.38 -2.02
CA PHE A 83 -6.04 9.98 -3.28
C PHE A 83 -7.49 10.41 -3.33
N GLN A 84 -8.23 10.21 -2.24
CA GLN A 84 -9.63 10.59 -2.19
C GLN A 84 -9.82 12.09 -2.35
N GLU A 85 -8.93 12.87 -1.77
CA GLU A 85 -8.97 14.32 -1.92
C GLU A 85 -8.70 14.75 -3.35
N ARG A 86 -7.76 14.09 -4.01
CA ARG A 86 -7.43 14.42 -5.39
C ARG A 86 -8.47 13.96 -6.38
N CYS A 87 -9.14 12.86 -6.07
CA CYS A 87 -10.07 12.22 -6.99
C CYS A 87 -11.41 12.00 -6.30
N PRO A 88 -12.11 13.09 -5.93
CA PRO A 88 -13.34 12.93 -5.14
C PRO A 88 -14.46 12.24 -5.91
N ARG A 89 -14.37 12.18 -7.24
CA ARG A 89 -15.40 11.53 -8.06
C ARG A 89 -15.00 10.17 -8.55
N CYS A 90 -13.95 9.61 -7.99
CA CYS A 90 -13.49 8.30 -8.40
C CYS A 90 -14.54 7.26 -8.07
N PRO A 91 -14.95 6.44 -9.05
CA PRO A 91 -15.97 5.40 -8.81
C PRO A 91 -15.38 4.14 -8.16
N MET A 92 -14.09 4.14 -7.91
CA MET A 92 -13.44 2.98 -7.31
C MET A 92 -13.16 3.23 -5.85
N ILE A 93 -13.10 2.15 -5.08
CA ILE A 93 -12.65 2.20 -3.71
C ILE A 93 -11.27 1.56 -3.61
N LEU A 94 -10.50 2.04 -2.66
CA LEU A 94 -9.18 1.49 -2.38
C LEU A 94 -9.24 0.69 -1.10
N ARG A 95 -8.61 -0.46 -1.12
CA ARG A 95 -8.45 -1.30 0.06
C ARG A 95 -6.98 -1.63 0.21
N TYR A 96 -6.60 -1.99 1.43
CA TYR A 96 -5.24 -2.40 1.64
C TYR A 96 -5.18 -3.61 2.54
N GLU A 97 -4.10 -4.36 2.36
CA GLU A 97 -3.71 -5.42 3.27
C GLU A 97 -2.26 -5.19 3.62
N ALA A 98 -1.90 -5.46 4.85
CA ALA A 98 -0.55 -5.26 5.31
C ALA A 98 -0.11 -6.46 6.13
N LEU A 99 1.16 -6.78 6.01
CA LEU A 99 1.71 -8.01 6.54
C LEU A 99 3.15 -7.75 6.93
N ALA A 100 3.53 -8.17 8.14
CA ALA A 100 4.93 -8.08 8.53
C ALA A 100 5.72 -9.12 7.78
N LEU A 101 6.88 -8.73 7.25
CA LEU A 101 7.68 -9.67 6.48
C LEU A 101 8.16 -10.84 7.31
N GLU A 102 8.38 -10.64 8.58
CA GLU A 102 8.81 -11.75 9.41
C GLU A 102 7.72 -12.81 9.55
N ASP A 103 6.46 -12.40 9.53
CA ASP A 103 5.36 -13.36 9.53
C ASP A 103 5.34 -14.17 8.25
N LEU A 104 5.58 -13.52 7.14
CA LEU A 104 5.65 -14.20 5.86
C LEU A 104 6.77 -15.22 5.82
N ARG A 105 7.91 -14.84 6.39
CA ARG A 105 9.05 -15.74 6.43
C ARG A 105 8.76 -16.97 7.27
N GLU A 106 8.03 -16.81 8.35
CA GLU A 106 7.66 -17.92 9.17
C GLU A 106 6.73 -18.89 8.44
N GLU A 107 5.82 -18.34 7.67
CA GLU A 107 4.93 -19.15 6.86
C GLU A 107 5.71 -19.96 5.85
N ASP A 108 6.70 -19.35 5.23
CA ASP A 108 7.54 -20.06 4.27
C ASP A 108 8.25 -21.23 4.93
N ARG A 109 8.72 -21.03 6.14
CA ARG A 109 9.42 -22.10 6.83
C ARG A 109 8.50 -23.24 7.20
N ALA A 110 7.24 -22.93 7.45
CA ALA A 110 6.29 -23.95 7.82
C ALA A 110 5.95 -24.85 6.64
N LEU A 111 6.14 -24.37 5.46
CA LEU A 111 5.87 -25.16 4.27
C LEU A 111 7.03 -26.08 3.98
#